data_bcf63b70b760ae9d78e9fe47ccb0b822
#
_entry.id   bcf63b70b760ae9d78e9fe47ccb0b822
#
_cell.length_a   1.000
_cell.length_b   1.000
_cell.length_c   1.000
_cell.angle_alpha   90.00
_cell.angle_beta   90.00
_cell.angle_gamma   90.00
#
_symmetry.space_group_name_H-M   'P 1'
#
loop_
_entity.id
_entity.type
_entity.pdbx_description
1 polymer ?
#
loop_
_entity_poly.entity_id
_entity_poly.type
_entity_poly.pdbx_seq_one_letter_code
_entity_poly.pdbx_strand_id
1 'polypeptide(L)'
;IHSLTMLYVTYGLLCGFGIAFAYGITIGNTVRFFPDKRGLIAGISTAAYGAGSIIFPPIMQSLIGSGGVMFTFRVLGILFGVMIIIAACFITEPPEGWLPTGWTPPAVKNSSGASAEGKNWKLMLADTRFYLMIIAFTIFATGGLMVVSQGSPMAQAIGGVDAAVAATAVSIIGLANTGGRVLWG
;
A
#
# COMPACT_ATOMS: atom_id res chain seq x y z
N ILE A 1 7.85 -23.19 5.93
CA ILE A 1 7.65 -22.54 7.24
C ILE A 1 7.25 -23.65 8.20
N HIS A 2 8.12 -23.96 9.16
CA HIS A 2 7.93 -25.09 10.09
C HIS A 2 7.53 -24.64 11.51
N SER A 3 7.48 -23.34 11.77
CA SER A 3 7.05 -22.81 13.07
C SER A 3 6.28 -21.49 12.92
N LEU A 4 5.41 -21.23 13.87
CA LEU A 4 4.63 -19.99 13.97
C LEU A 4 5.55 -18.77 14.14
N THR A 5 6.64 -18.91 14.90
CA THR A 5 7.64 -17.87 15.09
C THR A 5 8.32 -17.49 13.78
N MET A 6 8.65 -18.46 12.93
CA MET A 6 9.23 -18.20 11.62
C MET A 6 8.25 -17.42 10.72
N LEU A 7 6.95 -17.72 10.79
CA LEU A 7 5.92 -16.98 10.08
C LEU A 7 5.85 -15.51 10.53
N TYR A 8 5.89 -15.24 11.84
CA TYR A 8 5.89 -13.88 12.36
C TYR A 8 7.14 -13.09 11.94
N VAL A 9 8.31 -13.70 11.95
CA VAL A 9 9.55 -13.03 11.54
C VAL A 9 9.57 -12.78 10.02
N THR A 10 9.25 -13.78 9.22
CA THR A 10 9.36 -13.65 7.75
C THR A 10 8.22 -12.82 7.17
N TYR A 11 6.99 -13.12 7.53
CA TYR A 11 5.82 -12.42 7.00
C TYR A 11 5.51 -11.14 7.78
N GLY A 12 5.55 -11.17 9.11
CA GLY A 12 5.24 -10.01 9.92
C GLY A 12 6.32 -8.93 9.82
N LEU A 13 7.58 -9.27 10.12
CA LEU A 13 8.65 -8.27 10.14
C LEU A 13 9.24 -8.00 8.75
N LEU A 14 9.82 -9.00 8.09
CA LEU A 14 10.56 -8.76 6.84
C LEU A 14 9.64 -8.29 5.71
N CYS A 15 8.49 -8.91 5.52
CA CYS A 15 7.52 -8.50 4.52
C CYS A 15 6.91 -7.13 4.87
N GLY A 16 6.60 -6.88 6.16
CA GLY A 16 6.09 -5.59 6.63
C GLY A 16 7.04 -4.44 6.37
N PHE A 17 8.34 -4.59 6.68
CA PHE A 17 9.35 -3.59 6.33
C PHE A 17 9.49 -3.40 4.83
N GLY A 18 9.51 -4.48 4.04
CA GLY A 18 9.57 -4.40 2.58
C GLY A 18 8.41 -3.59 1.99
N ILE A 19 7.19 -3.84 2.45
CA ILE A 19 6.00 -3.09 2.05
C ILE A 19 6.11 -1.62 2.46
N ALA A 20 6.53 -1.31 3.69
CA ALA A 20 6.64 0.05 4.18
C ALA A 20 7.65 0.87 3.36
N PHE A 21 8.81 0.31 3.03
CA PHE A 21 9.80 0.98 2.19
C PHE A 21 9.30 1.17 0.76
N ALA A 22 8.78 0.14 0.12
CA ALA A 22 8.28 0.25 -1.25
C ALA A 22 7.13 1.27 -1.35
N TYR A 23 6.19 1.23 -0.42
CA TYR A 23 5.06 2.14 -0.35
C TYR A 23 5.50 3.59 -0.13
N GLY A 24 6.37 3.83 0.86
CA GLY A 24 6.87 5.16 1.21
C GLY A 24 7.67 5.80 0.07
N ILE A 25 8.58 5.05 -0.55
CA ILE A 25 9.40 5.53 -1.66
C ILE A 25 8.51 5.84 -2.88
N THR A 26 7.62 4.93 -3.25
CA THR A 26 6.79 5.09 -4.44
C THR A 26 5.89 6.32 -4.32
N ILE A 27 5.15 6.46 -3.21
CA ILE A 27 4.24 7.61 -3.03
C ILE A 27 5.04 8.90 -2.88
N GLY A 28 6.09 8.89 -2.03
CA GLY A 28 6.91 10.08 -1.80
C GLY A 28 7.56 10.60 -3.08
N ASN A 29 8.08 9.72 -3.92
CA ASN A 29 8.67 10.08 -5.19
C ASN A 29 7.61 10.59 -6.20
N THR A 30 6.50 9.87 -6.34
CA THR A 30 5.45 10.25 -7.29
C THR A 30 4.84 11.62 -6.97
N VAL A 31 4.61 11.91 -5.69
CA VAL A 31 4.08 13.22 -5.26
C VAL A 31 5.07 14.36 -5.52
N ARG A 32 6.39 14.10 -5.53
CA ARG A 32 7.41 15.11 -5.88
C ARG A 32 7.35 15.51 -7.36
N PHE A 33 6.97 14.60 -8.27
CA PHE A 33 6.81 14.92 -9.69
C PHE A 33 5.57 15.79 -9.96
N PHE A 34 4.53 15.71 -9.12
CA PHE A 34 3.24 16.40 -9.30
C PHE A 34 2.85 17.19 -8.05
N PRO A 35 3.60 18.24 -7.69
CA PRO A 35 3.33 19.03 -6.50
C PRO A 35 2.04 19.85 -6.59
N ASP A 36 1.51 20.05 -7.81
CA ASP A 36 0.25 20.73 -8.11
C ASP A 36 -0.98 19.87 -7.80
N LYS A 37 -0.85 18.53 -7.85
CA LYS A 37 -1.95 17.57 -7.69
C LYS A 37 -1.64 16.49 -6.65
N ARG A 38 -1.01 16.87 -5.53
CA ARG A 38 -0.52 15.93 -4.51
C ARG A 38 -1.56 14.94 -4.03
N GLY A 39 -2.80 15.41 -3.76
CA GLY A 39 -3.89 14.55 -3.29
C GLY A 39 -4.27 13.51 -4.33
N LEU A 40 -4.60 13.93 -5.53
CA LEU A 40 -4.98 13.03 -6.63
C LEU A 40 -3.89 11.98 -6.91
N ILE A 41 -2.63 12.40 -6.97
CA ILE A 41 -1.51 11.51 -7.25
C ILE A 41 -1.28 10.52 -6.11
N ALA A 42 -1.37 10.98 -4.86
CA ALA A 42 -1.32 10.09 -3.70
C ALA A 42 -2.49 9.09 -3.72
N GLY A 43 -3.69 9.54 -4.07
CA GLY A 43 -4.87 8.70 -4.22
C GLY A 43 -4.70 7.62 -5.30
N ILE A 44 -4.25 8.00 -6.50
CA ILE A 44 -3.99 7.06 -7.60
C ILE A 44 -2.86 6.07 -7.22
N SER A 45 -1.77 6.54 -6.62
CA SER A 45 -0.66 5.69 -6.19
C SER A 45 -1.09 4.67 -5.14
N THR A 46 -1.90 5.10 -4.16
CA THR A 46 -2.45 4.20 -3.15
C THR A 46 -3.52 3.26 -3.70
N ALA A 47 -4.28 3.70 -4.71
CA ALA A 47 -5.24 2.85 -5.41
C ALA A 47 -4.54 1.76 -6.22
N ALA A 48 -3.44 2.07 -6.91
CA ALA A 48 -2.63 1.09 -7.62
C ALA A 48 -2.13 -0.02 -6.67
N TYR A 49 -1.70 0.35 -5.45
CA TYR A 49 -1.37 -0.62 -4.41
C TYR A 49 -2.58 -1.49 -4.02
N GLY A 50 -3.77 -0.90 -3.89
CA GLY A 50 -5.01 -1.60 -3.59
C GLY A 50 -5.47 -2.54 -4.71
N ALA A 51 -5.14 -2.25 -5.97
CA ALA A 51 -5.54 -3.03 -7.13
C ALA A 51 -5.02 -4.49 -7.10
N GLY A 52 -3.93 -4.75 -6.37
CA GLY A 52 -3.45 -6.11 -6.14
C GLY A 52 -4.52 -7.03 -5.54
N SER A 53 -5.35 -6.53 -4.63
CA SER A 53 -6.43 -7.31 -4.03
C SER A 53 -7.59 -7.63 -4.98
N ILE A 54 -7.64 -7.00 -6.14
CA ILE A 54 -8.63 -7.29 -7.20
C ILE A 54 -8.11 -8.43 -8.09
N ILE A 55 -6.85 -8.35 -8.48
CA ILE A 55 -6.24 -9.19 -9.51
C ILE A 55 -5.76 -10.53 -8.95
N PHE A 56 -5.08 -10.50 -7.79
CA PHE A 56 -4.36 -11.67 -7.28
C PHE A 56 -5.22 -12.76 -6.64
N PRO A 57 -6.36 -12.51 -5.96
CA PRO A 57 -7.13 -13.57 -5.34
C PRO A 57 -7.56 -14.68 -6.29
N PRO A 58 -8.16 -14.41 -7.47
CA PRO A 58 -8.51 -15.46 -8.41
C PRO A 58 -7.28 -16.18 -9.01
N ILE A 59 -6.18 -15.45 -9.24
CA ILE A 59 -4.93 -16.05 -9.72
C ILE A 59 -4.34 -16.99 -8.67
N MET A 60 -4.30 -16.56 -7.42
CA MET A 60 -3.82 -17.38 -6.30
C MET A 60 -4.66 -18.65 -6.14
N GLN A 61 -5.99 -18.53 -6.22
CA GLN A 61 -6.88 -19.67 -6.12
C GLN A 61 -6.63 -20.69 -7.23
N SER A 62 -6.43 -20.23 -8.47
CA SER A 62 -6.08 -21.10 -9.62
C SER A 62 -4.72 -21.79 -9.42
N LEU A 63 -3.70 -21.06 -8.96
CA LEU A 63 -2.37 -21.61 -8.69
C LEU A 63 -2.39 -22.62 -7.54
N ILE A 64 -3.16 -22.36 -6.48
CA ILE A 64 -3.31 -23.30 -5.37
C ILE A 64 -3.99 -24.59 -5.84
N GLY A 65 -4.99 -24.49 -6.69
CA GLY A 65 -5.67 -25.64 -7.26
C GLY A 65 -4.77 -26.51 -8.16
N SER A 66 -3.81 -25.91 -8.83
CA SER A 66 -2.89 -26.63 -9.76
C SER A 66 -1.65 -27.20 -9.09
N GLY A 67 -1.06 -26.50 -8.12
CA GLY A 67 0.24 -26.87 -7.55
C GLY A 67 0.33 -26.77 -6.03
N GLY A 68 -0.76 -26.40 -5.38
CA GLY A 68 -0.81 -26.23 -3.92
C GLY A 68 -0.20 -24.92 -3.44
N VAL A 69 -0.32 -24.68 -2.14
CA VAL A 69 0.04 -23.42 -1.49
C VAL A 69 1.54 -23.09 -1.64
N MET A 70 2.42 -24.07 -1.44
CA MET A 70 3.87 -23.85 -1.51
C MET A 70 4.35 -23.50 -2.91
N PHE A 71 3.77 -24.12 -3.93
CA PHE A 71 4.02 -23.78 -5.34
C PHE A 71 3.60 -22.35 -5.63
N THR A 72 2.40 -21.96 -5.21
CA THR A 72 1.87 -20.60 -5.38
C THR A 72 2.79 -19.56 -4.77
N PHE A 73 3.24 -19.75 -3.54
CA PHE A 73 4.18 -18.82 -2.89
C PHE A 73 5.51 -18.69 -3.64
N ARG A 74 6.05 -19.79 -4.17
CA ARG A 74 7.29 -19.75 -4.96
C ARG A 74 7.11 -18.98 -6.26
N VAL A 75 6.06 -19.29 -7.02
CA VAL A 75 5.78 -18.63 -8.30
C VAL A 75 5.54 -17.12 -8.11
N LEU A 76 4.68 -16.74 -7.17
CA LEU A 76 4.41 -15.33 -6.90
C LEU A 76 5.61 -14.60 -6.30
N GLY A 77 6.38 -15.27 -5.43
CA GLY A 77 7.59 -14.68 -4.85
C GLY A 77 8.64 -14.35 -5.91
N ILE A 78 8.88 -15.26 -6.86
CA ILE A 78 9.80 -15.03 -7.98
C ILE A 78 9.26 -13.92 -8.89
N LEU A 79 7.98 -13.99 -9.27
CA LEU A 79 7.33 -13.02 -10.14
C LEU A 79 7.43 -11.60 -9.55
N PHE A 80 7.03 -11.43 -8.29
CA PHE A 80 7.09 -10.12 -7.62
C PHE A 80 8.52 -9.65 -7.39
N GLY A 81 9.43 -10.55 -7.06
CA GLY A 81 10.86 -10.22 -6.93
C GLY A 81 11.43 -9.64 -8.23
N VAL A 82 11.17 -10.30 -9.36
CA VAL A 82 11.60 -9.82 -10.68
C VAL A 82 10.93 -8.48 -11.02
N MET A 83 9.61 -8.35 -10.80
CA MET A 83 8.89 -7.10 -11.07
C MET A 83 9.42 -5.93 -10.23
N ILE A 84 9.71 -6.15 -8.95
CA ILE A 84 10.25 -5.11 -8.06
C ILE A 84 11.66 -4.68 -8.53
N ILE A 85 12.51 -5.61 -8.91
CA ILE A 85 13.86 -5.30 -9.42
C ILE A 85 13.76 -4.48 -10.71
N ILE A 86 12.93 -4.90 -11.65
CA ILE A 86 12.70 -4.15 -12.89
C ILE A 86 12.15 -2.75 -12.58
N ALA A 87 11.13 -2.65 -11.74
CA ALA A 87 10.55 -1.35 -11.37
C ALA A 87 11.58 -0.44 -10.68
N ALA A 88 12.43 -0.98 -9.82
CA ALA A 88 13.48 -0.21 -9.14
C ALA A 88 14.49 0.44 -10.12
N CYS A 89 14.76 -0.20 -11.27
CA CYS A 89 15.62 0.36 -12.30
C CYS A 89 15.02 1.61 -13.00
N PHE A 90 13.70 1.77 -12.94
CA PHE A 90 12.99 2.90 -13.56
C PHE A 90 12.65 4.03 -12.58
N ILE A 91 12.82 3.81 -11.28
CA ILE A 91 12.55 4.84 -10.28
C ILE A 91 13.68 5.87 -10.32
N THR A 92 13.35 7.08 -10.73
CA THR A 92 14.26 8.24 -10.73
C THR A 92 13.67 9.35 -9.87
N GLU A 93 14.52 10.16 -9.26
CA GLU A 93 14.08 11.37 -8.56
C GLU A 93 13.88 12.52 -9.55
N PRO A 94 12.92 13.43 -9.30
CA PRO A 94 12.80 14.64 -10.11
C PRO A 94 14.08 15.49 -9.95
N PRO A 95 14.52 16.19 -11.03
CA PRO A 95 15.67 17.10 -10.97
C PRO A 95 15.49 18.17 -9.89
N GLU A 96 16.60 18.67 -9.35
CA GLU A 96 16.56 19.79 -8.40
C GLU A 96 15.86 21.00 -9.02
N GLY A 97 14.91 21.58 -8.29
CA GLY A 97 14.12 22.70 -8.79
C GLY A 97 12.99 22.34 -9.76
N TRP A 98 12.66 21.04 -9.91
CA TRP A 98 11.55 20.60 -10.75
C TRP A 98 10.23 21.23 -10.33
N LEU A 99 9.61 21.96 -11.27
CA LEU A 99 8.28 22.52 -11.13
C LEU A 99 7.46 22.20 -12.39
N PRO A 100 6.20 21.78 -12.26
CA PRO A 100 5.32 21.59 -13.40
C PRO A 100 5.14 22.90 -14.16
N THR A 101 4.98 22.83 -15.48
CA THR A 101 4.84 24.00 -16.36
C THR A 101 3.60 24.82 -15.94
N GLY A 102 3.82 26.10 -15.63
CA GLY A 102 2.75 27.02 -15.25
C GLY A 102 2.32 26.96 -13.79
N TRP A 103 2.96 26.15 -12.95
CA TRP A 103 2.69 26.09 -11.52
C TRP A 103 3.77 26.84 -10.72
N THR A 104 3.33 27.73 -9.85
CA THR A 104 4.21 28.39 -8.86
C THR A 104 3.85 27.89 -7.47
N PRO A 105 4.85 27.57 -6.63
CA PRO A 105 4.59 27.18 -5.25
C PRO A 105 3.71 28.26 -4.56
N PRO A 106 2.65 27.90 -3.86
CA PRO A 106 1.86 28.87 -3.12
C PRO A 106 2.79 29.60 -2.16
N ALA A 107 2.74 30.95 -2.18
CA ALA A 107 3.52 31.77 -1.26
C ALA A 107 3.26 31.30 0.16
N VAL A 108 4.31 30.92 0.87
CA VAL A 108 4.21 30.52 2.28
C VAL A 108 3.72 31.75 3.05
N LYS A 109 2.40 31.80 3.29
CA LYS A 109 1.86 32.75 4.25
C LYS A 109 2.46 32.35 5.59
N ASN A 110 3.33 33.20 6.11
CA ASN A 110 3.89 33.10 7.47
C ASN A 110 2.77 33.25 8.52
N SER A 111 1.91 32.27 8.60
CA SER A 111 0.97 32.11 9.69
C SER A 111 1.60 31.12 10.68
N SER A 112 2.24 31.72 11.68
CA SER A 112 2.68 31.05 12.90
C SER A 112 3.75 29.95 12.72
N GLY A 113 5.02 30.32 12.51
CA GLY A 113 6.16 29.51 12.96
C GLY A 113 6.42 28.14 12.30
N ALA A 114 5.70 27.79 11.25
CA ALA A 114 5.99 26.61 10.46
C ALA A 114 6.92 27.00 9.31
N SER A 115 8.22 26.89 9.52
CA SER A 115 9.20 26.96 8.46
C SER A 115 8.82 25.99 7.33
N ALA A 116 8.93 26.45 6.09
CA ALA A 116 8.78 25.61 4.89
C ALA A 116 9.85 24.49 4.80
N GLU A 117 10.86 24.54 5.66
CA GLU A 117 11.81 23.46 5.89
C GLU A 117 11.14 22.34 6.64
N GLY A 118 11.14 21.15 6.04
CA GLY A 118 10.57 19.94 6.67
C GLY A 118 11.11 19.79 8.09
N LYS A 119 10.21 19.55 9.05
CA LYS A 119 10.62 19.34 10.45
C LYS A 119 11.67 18.23 10.50
N ASN A 120 12.77 18.49 11.18
CA ASN A 120 13.77 17.46 11.44
C ASN A 120 13.06 16.26 12.13
N TRP A 121 13.42 15.05 11.73
CA TRP A 121 12.82 13.80 12.25
C TRP A 121 12.79 13.74 13.78
N LYS A 122 13.78 14.33 14.48
CA LYS A 122 13.79 14.42 15.95
C LYS A 122 12.65 15.28 16.50
N LEU A 123 12.34 16.40 15.84
CA LEU A 123 11.21 17.25 16.20
C LEU A 123 9.87 16.59 15.89
N MET A 124 9.80 15.80 14.82
CA MET A 124 8.61 15.00 14.50
C MET A 124 8.35 13.96 15.59
N LEU A 125 9.37 13.24 16.04
CA LEU A 125 9.24 12.25 17.11
C LEU A 125 8.92 12.87 18.49
N ALA A 126 9.23 14.15 18.70
CA ALA A 126 8.86 14.88 19.93
C ALA A 126 7.44 15.43 19.90
N ASP A 127 6.75 15.42 18.74
CA ASP A 127 5.40 15.99 18.57
C ASP A 127 4.33 14.95 18.91
N THR A 128 3.52 15.21 19.93
CA THR A 128 2.40 14.33 20.33
C THR A 128 1.41 14.10 19.19
N ARG A 129 1.23 15.07 18.28
CA ARG A 129 0.33 14.94 17.13
C ARG A 129 0.76 13.83 16.19
N PHE A 130 2.07 13.59 16.08
CA PHE A 130 2.61 12.49 15.29
C PHE A 130 2.11 11.14 15.80
N TYR A 131 2.16 10.90 17.10
CA TYR A 131 1.69 9.65 17.71
C TYR A 131 0.18 9.47 17.59
N LEU A 132 -0.59 10.55 17.76
CA LEU A 132 -2.04 10.50 17.57
C LEU A 132 -2.42 10.11 16.13
N MET A 133 -1.71 10.67 15.13
CA MET A 133 -1.92 10.30 13.73
C MET A 133 -1.54 8.84 13.46
N ILE A 134 -0.44 8.35 14.01
CA ILE A 134 -0.04 6.94 13.89
C ILE A 134 -1.09 6.01 14.50
N ILE A 135 -1.56 6.30 15.70
CA ILE A 135 -2.58 5.49 16.38
C ILE A 135 -3.87 5.47 15.58
N ALA A 136 -4.35 6.62 15.14
CA ALA A 136 -5.55 6.71 14.31
C ALA A 136 -5.38 5.92 13.01
N PHE A 137 -4.27 6.11 12.29
CA PHE A 137 -3.98 5.37 11.06
C PHE A 137 -3.90 3.86 11.31
N THR A 138 -3.27 3.43 12.40
CA THR A 138 -3.14 2.00 12.75
C THR A 138 -4.52 1.38 13.00
N ILE A 139 -5.40 2.05 13.73
CA ILE A 139 -6.76 1.57 14.00
C ILE A 139 -7.54 1.40 12.68
N PHE A 140 -7.54 2.42 11.81
CA PHE A 140 -8.22 2.35 10.52
C PHE A 140 -7.64 1.30 9.59
N ALA A 141 -6.31 1.22 9.49
CA ALA A 141 -5.63 0.23 8.66
C ALA A 141 -5.90 -1.19 9.14
N THR A 142 -5.88 -1.43 10.45
CA THR A 142 -6.17 -2.75 11.04
C THR A 142 -7.59 -3.19 10.70
N GLY A 143 -8.59 -2.33 10.87
CA GLY A 143 -9.98 -2.66 10.53
C GLY A 143 -10.15 -3.02 9.05
N GLY A 144 -9.58 -2.21 8.14
CA GLY A 144 -9.63 -2.49 6.71
C GLY A 144 -8.92 -3.80 6.32
N LEU A 145 -7.73 -4.05 6.86
CA LEU A 145 -6.97 -5.27 6.60
C LEU A 145 -7.66 -6.52 7.16
N MET A 146 -8.31 -6.43 8.32
CA MET A 146 -9.09 -7.53 8.88
C MET A 146 -10.24 -7.94 7.94
N VAL A 147 -10.99 -6.97 7.42
CA VAL A 147 -12.09 -7.25 6.48
C VAL A 147 -11.57 -7.92 5.20
N VAL A 148 -10.49 -7.40 4.62
CA VAL A 148 -9.89 -7.97 3.40
C VAL A 148 -9.33 -9.37 3.66
N SER A 149 -8.62 -9.58 4.77
CA SER A 149 -7.99 -10.87 5.08
C SER A 149 -9.00 -11.96 5.44
N GLN A 150 -10.11 -11.61 6.06
CA GLN A 150 -11.17 -12.54 6.46
C GLN A 150 -12.31 -12.65 5.43
N GLY A 151 -12.27 -11.85 4.37
CA GLY A 151 -13.35 -11.80 3.36
C GLY A 151 -13.65 -13.16 2.73
N SER A 152 -12.63 -13.90 2.31
CA SER A 152 -12.81 -15.23 1.71
C SER A 152 -13.27 -16.28 2.73
N PRO A 153 -12.63 -16.46 3.90
CA PRO A 153 -13.13 -17.36 4.94
C PRO A 153 -14.56 -17.05 5.39
N MET A 154 -14.91 -15.77 5.55
CA MET A 154 -16.26 -15.36 5.93
C MET A 154 -17.30 -15.70 4.85
N ALA A 155 -16.98 -15.43 3.58
CA ALA A 155 -17.88 -15.76 2.47
C ALA A 155 -18.15 -17.28 2.40
N GLN A 156 -17.14 -18.11 2.64
CA GLN A 156 -17.30 -19.56 2.68
C GLN A 156 -18.07 -20.02 3.91
N ALA A 157 -17.73 -19.51 5.12
CA ALA A 157 -18.33 -19.97 6.37
C ALA A 157 -19.78 -19.51 6.56
N ILE A 158 -20.11 -18.28 6.16
CA ILE A 158 -21.45 -17.70 6.36
C ILE A 158 -22.30 -17.85 5.09
N GLY A 159 -21.71 -17.64 3.91
CA GLY A 159 -22.42 -17.68 2.64
C GLY A 159 -22.53 -19.10 2.05
N GLY A 160 -21.80 -20.08 2.56
CA GLY A 160 -21.78 -21.44 2.03
C GLY A 160 -21.27 -21.55 0.59
N VAL A 161 -20.54 -20.50 0.11
CA VAL A 161 -20.03 -20.43 -1.27
C VAL A 161 -18.70 -21.16 -1.39
N ASP A 162 -18.38 -21.62 -2.60
CA ASP A 162 -17.10 -22.24 -2.87
C ASP A 162 -15.94 -21.24 -2.84
N ALA A 163 -14.70 -21.74 -2.84
CA ALA A 163 -13.50 -20.92 -2.73
C ALA A 163 -13.30 -19.99 -3.94
N ALA A 164 -13.79 -20.35 -5.12
CA ALA A 164 -13.67 -19.52 -6.32
C ALA A 164 -14.62 -18.32 -6.28
N VAL A 165 -15.85 -18.53 -5.82
CA VAL A 165 -16.83 -17.46 -5.59
C VAL A 165 -16.38 -16.56 -4.44
N ALA A 166 -15.83 -17.12 -3.37
CA ALA A 166 -15.28 -16.37 -2.25
C ALA A 166 -14.08 -15.48 -2.68
N ALA A 167 -13.21 -15.97 -3.56
CA ALA A 167 -12.11 -15.18 -4.12
C ALA A 167 -12.64 -14.00 -4.96
N THR A 168 -13.72 -14.20 -5.71
CA THR A 168 -14.38 -13.12 -6.48
C THR A 168 -14.98 -12.06 -5.53
N ALA A 169 -15.59 -12.47 -4.43
CA ALA A 169 -16.11 -11.54 -3.42
C ALA A 169 -14.99 -10.66 -2.82
N VAL A 170 -13.81 -11.22 -2.54
CA VAL A 170 -12.64 -10.45 -2.09
C VAL A 170 -12.19 -9.45 -3.16
N SER A 171 -12.23 -9.83 -4.44
CA SER A 171 -11.91 -8.91 -5.54
C SER A 171 -12.88 -7.72 -5.61
N ILE A 172 -14.16 -7.91 -5.34
CA ILE A 172 -15.17 -6.84 -5.29
C ILE A 172 -14.88 -5.90 -4.11
N ILE A 173 -14.55 -6.45 -2.92
CA ILE A 173 -14.12 -5.65 -1.77
C ILE A 173 -12.87 -4.84 -2.13
N GLY A 174 -11.91 -5.45 -2.83
CA GLY A 174 -10.70 -4.79 -3.33
C GLY A 174 -11.01 -3.64 -4.29
N LEU A 175 -12.00 -3.83 -5.18
CA LEU A 175 -12.45 -2.78 -6.11
C LEU A 175 -13.02 -1.57 -5.35
N ALA A 176 -13.89 -1.81 -4.37
CA ALA A 176 -14.44 -0.74 -3.53
C ALA A 176 -13.36 0.00 -2.74
N ASN A 177 -12.39 -0.73 -2.17
CA ASN A 177 -11.25 -0.15 -1.47
C ASN A 177 -10.38 0.73 -2.40
N THR A 178 -10.09 0.23 -3.60
CA THR A 178 -9.31 0.94 -4.61
C THR A 178 -10.03 2.20 -5.10
N GLY A 179 -11.32 2.10 -5.39
CA GLY A 179 -12.16 3.23 -5.79
C GLY A 179 -12.24 4.31 -4.70
N GLY A 180 -12.39 3.90 -3.45
CA GLY A 180 -12.38 4.83 -2.31
C GLY A 180 -11.10 5.64 -2.21
N ARG A 181 -9.94 5.04 -2.46
CA ARG A 181 -8.63 5.73 -2.44
C ARG A 181 -8.51 6.80 -3.52
N VAL A 182 -9.08 6.58 -4.71
CA VAL A 182 -9.10 7.57 -5.79
C VAL A 182 -10.05 8.72 -5.46
N LEU A 183 -11.23 8.41 -4.90
CA LEU A 183 -12.26 9.41 -4.61
C LEU A 183 -11.85 10.37 -3.47
N TRP A 184 -11.10 9.89 -2.47
CA TRP A 184 -10.66 10.70 -1.32
C TRP A 184 -9.25 11.29 -1.47
N GLY A 185 -8.48 10.87 -2.46
CA GLY A 185 -7.15 11.44 -2.80
C GLY A 185 -7.29 12.66 -3.68
#